data_60de176729c4a5b00f2e2521018730e9
#
_entry.id   60de176729c4a5b00f2e2521018730e9
#
_cell.length_a   1.000
_cell.length_b   1.000
_cell.length_c   1.000
_cell.angle_alpha   90.00
_cell.angle_beta   90.00
_cell.angle_gamma   90.00
#
_symmetry.space_group_name_H-M   'P 1'
#
loop_
_entity.id
_entity.type
_entity.pdbx_description
1 polymer ?
#
loop_
_entity_poly.entity_id
_entity_poly.type
_entity_poly.pdbx_seq_one_letter_code
_entity_poly.pdbx_strand_id
1 'polypeptide(L)'
;FPANIEYVMSEHPMGPFSQPGLILPNPPINDGFNNHHSIFPFKGEYYIAYHNREVAYVKGEADKRSREYMRSVCLDHLIHNEDGTIRTVSITRDGLPQLKYINPYKRNEAETMAKGWGINTEARKGDSGNRIVSSANEGDYIKVQGVDFTKEGLSKLKALISCGAPEGGNIEIRLESENGLLIGTLNVVPTGDWDSWKTITTDVAIPNTGIFDLYFVFKGNKEDFVHIDYWEFTH
;
A
#
# COMPACT_ATOMS: atom_id res chain seq x y z
N PHE A 1 20.76 -16.99 14.20
CA PHE A 1 21.34 -16.94 12.85
C PHE A 1 20.67 -15.79 12.08
N PRO A 2 21.43 -14.98 11.29
CA PRO A 2 20.80 -14.01 10.42
C PRO A 2 19.97 -14.75 9.36
N ALA A 3 18.76 -14.25 9.07
CA ALA A 3 17.90 -14.80 8.03
C ALA A 3 18.31 -14.28 6.64
N ASN A 4 19.60 -14.43 6.30
CA ASN A 4 20.12 -14.10 4.99
C ASN A 4 19.58 -15.05 3.92
N ILE A 5 19.52 -14.56 2.70
CA ILE A 5 19.28 -15.38 1.49
C ILE A 5 20.55 -15.38 0.67
N GLU A 6 21.12 -16.55 0.50
CA GLU A 6 22.34 -16.77 -0.23
C GLU A 6 22.08 -17.70 -1.43
N TYR A 7 23.00 -17.72 -2.39
CA TYR A 7 22.93 -18.59 -3.54
C TYR A 7 24.26 -19.29 -3.81
N VAL A 8 24.18 -20.41 -4.48
CA VAL A 8 25.32 -21.16 -4.99
C VAL A 8 25.12 -21.38 -6.49
N MET A 9 26.20 -21.51 -7.22
CA MET A 9 26.19 -21.79 -8.67
C MET A 9 26.89 -23.10 -8.99
N SER A 10 26.43 -23.75 -10.06
CA SER A 10 27.05 -24.94 -10.61
C SER A 10 26.73 -25.07 -12.10
N GLU A 11 27.65 -25.63 -12.88
CA GLU A 11 27.41 -26.00 -14.29
C GLU A 11 26.53 -27.26 -14.42
N HIS A 12 26.44 -28.04 -13.34
CA HIS A 12 25.64 -29.27 -13.31
C HIS A 12 24.69 -29.32 -12.12
N PRO A 13 23.50 -29.89 -12.26
CA PRO A 13 22.52 -29.96 -11.17
C PRO A 13 23.02 -30.66 -9.89
N MET A 14 24.01 -31.52 -10.01
CA MET A 14 24.61 -32.29 -8.90
C MET A 14 25.91 -31.64 -8.38
N GLY A 15 26.29 -30.49 -8.87
CA GLY A 15 27.54 -29.80 -8.48
C GLY A 15 28.75 -30.22 -9.31
N PRO A 16 29.96 -29.85 -8.89
CA PRO A 16 30.25 -29.15 -7.65
C PRO A 16 29.67 -27.74 -7.60
N PHE A 17 29.22 -27.33 -6.41
CA PHE A 17 28.67 -26.00 -6.19
C PHE A 17 29.75 -25.04 -5.69
N SER A 18 29.85 -23.86 -6.28
CA SER A 18 30.56 -22.72 -5.72
C SER A 18 29.67 -21.94 -4.76
N GLN A 19 30.27 -21.15 -3.88
CA GLN A 19 29.52 -20.26 -3.00
C GLN A 19 29.67 -18.80 -3.47
N PRO A 20 28.85 -18.34 -4.37
CA PRO A 20 29.03 -17.05 -5.00
C PRO A 20 28.59 -15.86 -4.15
N GLY A 21 27.58 -15.99 -3.29
CA GLY A 21 27.30 -14.84 -2.46
C GLY A 21 25.92 -14.68 -1.86
N LEU A 22 25.74 -13.49 -1.34
CA LEU A 22 24.55 -13.02 -0.64
C LEU A 22 23.61 -12.35 -1.62
N ILE A 23 22.37 -12.84 -1.69
CA ILE A 23 21.28 -12.17 -2.44
C ILE A 23 20.68 -11.07 -1.58
N LEU A 24 20.19 -11.44 -0.39
CA LEU A 24 19.47 -10.54 0.49
C LEU A 24 20.00 -10.69 1.92
N PRO A 25 20.57 -9.65 2.54
CA PRO A 25 20.87 -9.66 3.96
C PRO A 25 19.58 -9.77 4.77
N ASN A 26 19.68 -10.20 6.03
CA ASN A 26 18.52 -10.20 6.91
C ASN A 26 17.86 -8.81 6.91
N PRO A 27 16.57 -8.68 6.50
CA PRO A 27 15.93 -7.39 6.39
C PRO A 27 15.92 -6.63 7.72
N PRO A 28 16.00 -5.30 7.71
CA PRO A 28 15.80 -4.49 8.91
C PRO A 28 14.48 -4.85 9.58
N ILE A 29 14.45 -4.86 10.91
CA ILE A 29 13.25 -5.15 11.71
C ILE A 29 12.70 -6.56 11.41
N ASN A 30 13.57 -7.53 11.23
CA ASN A 30 13.20 -8.94 11.11
C ASN A 30 13.61 -9.78 12.33
N ASP A 31 14.31 -9.21 13.32
CA ASP A 31 14.70 -9.84 14.57
C ASP A 31 15.45 -11.19 14.43
N GLY A 32 16.07 -11.46 13.26
CA GLY A 32 16.78 -12.70 12.98
C GLY A 32 15.86 -13.92 12.79
N PHE A 33 14.54 -13.74 12.68
CA PHE A 33 13.61 -14.79 12.32
C PHE A 33 13.71 -15.17 10.85
N ASN A 34 13.08 -16.27 10.48
CA ASN A 34 13.05 -16.77 9.11
C ASN A 34 12.68 -15.68 8.10
N ASN A 35 13.23 -15.81 6.90
CA ASN A 35 12.87 -15.02 5.75
C ASN A 35 12.34 -15.95 4.67
N HIS A 36 11.21 -15.59 4.08
CA HIS A 36 10.67 -16.25 2.91
C HIS A 36 10.73 -15.26 1.76
N HIS A 37 11.16 -15.76 0.59
CA HIS A 37 11.32 -14.92 -0.58
C HIS A 37 10.82 -15.63 -1.84
N SER A 38 10.60 -14.84 -2.87
CA SER A 38 10.35 -15.30 -4.24
C SER A 38 11.07 -14.39 -5.22
N ILE A 39 11.73 -14.97 -6.20
CA ILE A 39 12.37 -14.23 -7.30
C ILE A 39 11.53 -14.47 -8.55
N PHE A 40 11.19 -13.40 -9.27
CA PHE A 40 10.35 -13.49 -10.45
C PHE A 40 10.72 -12.42 -11.49
N PRO A 41 10.56 -12.73 -12.79
CA PRO A 41 10.68 -11.75 -13.85
C PRO A 41 9.38 -10.97 -14.03
N PHE A 42 9.50 -9.68 -14.32
CA PHE A 42 8.39 -8.84 -14.74
C PHE A 42 8.87 -7.72 -15.66
N LYS A 43 8.25 -7.61 -16.85
CA LYS A 43 8.60 -6.62 -17.88
C LYS A 43 10.09 -6.55 -18.26
N GLY A 44 10.76 -7.70 -18.28
CA GLY A 44 12.18 -7.80 -18.67
C GLY A 44 13.18 -7.60 -17.52
N GLU A 45 12.72 -7.24 -16.34
CA GLU A 45 13.53 -7.07 -15.15
C GLU A 45 13.25 -8.19 -14.15
N TYR A 46 14.16 -8.39 -13.18
CA TYR A 46 13.97 -9.34 -12.08
C TYR A 46 13.72 -8.62 -10.78
N TYR A 47 12.89 -9.23 -9.96
CA TYR A 47 12.48 -8.72 -8.67
C TYR A 47 12.56 -9.80 -7.60
N ILE A 48 12.75 -9.37 -6.37
CA ILE A 48 12.67 -10.23 -5.20
C ILE A 48 11.58 -9.71 -4.26
N ALA A 49 10.58 -10.57 -4.01
CA ALA A 49 9.62 -10.36 -2.93
C ALA A 49 10.12 -11.05 -1.68
N TYR A 50 10.04 -10.40 -0.56
CA TYR A 50 10.45 -10.93 0.74
C TYR A 50 9.60 -10.30 1.85
N HIS A 51 9.94 -10.49 3.11
CA HIS A 51 9.19 -9.86 4.19
C HIS A 51 10.09 -9.32 5.30
N ASN A 52 9.57 -8.35 6.02
CA ASN A 52 10.04 -7.89 7.33
C ASN A 52 8.88 -7.87 8.33
N ARG A 53 9.04 -7.16 9.45
CA ARG A 53 8.01 -7.01 10.49
C ARG A 53 7.73 -5.55 10.84
N GLU A 54 8.05 -4.64 9.95
CA GLU A 54 7.98 -3.20 10.21
C GLU A 54 6.59 -2.74 10.65
N VAL A 55 5.53 -3.23 9.98
CA VAL A 55 4.15 -2.83 10.32
C VAL A 55 3.80 -3.23 11.75
N ALA A 56 4.16 -4.43 12.19
CA ALA A 56 3.92 -4.87 13.56
C ALA A 56 4.66 -4.02 14.60
N TYR A 57 5.90 -3.63 14.30
CA TYR A 57 6.69 -2.75 15.16
C TYR A 57 6.09 -1.36 15.29
N VAL A 58 5.71 -0.76 14.17
CA VAL A 58 5.16 0.60 14.14
C VAL A 58 3.78 0.65 14.81
N LYS A 59 2.97 -0.40 14.69
CA LYS A 59 1.69 -0.51 15.40
C LYS A 59 1.84 -0.72 16.90
N GLY A 60 3.06 -0.93 17.41
CA GLY A 60 3.28 -1.16 18.84
C GLY A 60 2.70 -2.48 19.34
N GLU A 61 2.57 -3.46 18.46
CA GLU A 61 2.11 -4.81 18.84
C GLU A 61 2.94 -5.34 20.01
N ALA A 62 2.25 -5.58 21.10
CA ALA A 62 2.83 -5.49 22.44
C ALA A 62 3.79 -6.61 22.80
N ASP A 63 3.69 -7.78 22.19
CA ASP A 63 4.58 -8.88 22.54
C ASP A 63 5.40 -9.39 21.36
N LYS A 64 6.61 -9.88 21.69
CA LYS A 64 7.56 -10.40 20.70
C LYS A 64 6.95 -11.58 19.92
N ARG A 65 6.12 -12.40 20.53
CA ARG A 65 5.55 -13.59 19.92
C ARG A 65 4.53 -13.24 18.86
N SER A 66 3.66 -12.28 19.12
CA SER A 66 2.70 -11.78 18.13
C SER A 66 3.42 -11.21 16.92
N ARG A 67 4.51 -10.45 17.12
CA ARG A 67 5.35 -9.89 16.04
C ARG A 67 6.02 -10.97 15.19
N GLU A 68 6.34 -12.13 15.74
CA GLU A 68 6.96 -13.24 15.00
C GLU A 68 6.10 -13.72 13.82
N TYR A 69 4.77 -13.65 13.96
CA TYR A 69 3.81 -14.13 12.96
C TYR A 69 3.31 -13.04 12.02
N MET A 70 3.57 -11.78 12.33
CA MET A 70 3.16 -10.66 11.48
C MET A 70 4.25 -10.36 10.45
N ARG A 71 3.88 -10.35 9.19
CA ARG A 71 4.79 -10.11 8.07
C ARG A 71 4.30 -8.98 7.19
N SER A 72 5.22 -8.08 6.87
CA SER A 72 5.00 -7.01 5.90
C SER A 72 5.70 -7.39 4.60
N VAL A 73 5.01 -7.34 3.48
CA VAL A 73 5.58 -7.63 2.16
C VAL A 73 6.53 -6.51 1.76
N CYS A 74 7.71 -6.90 1.31
CA CYS A 74 8.73 -6.02 0.74
C CYS A 74 9.02 -6.47 -0.69
N LEU A 75 9.41 -5.52 -1.53
CA LEU A 75 9.71 -5.76 -2.94
C LEU A 75 10.84 -4.85 -3.40
N ASP A 76 11.90 -5.44 -3.94
CA ASP A 76 13.06 -4.73 -4.48
C ASP A 76 13.55 -5.32 -5.81
N HIS A 77 14.36 -4.58 -6.54
CA HIS A 77 15.02 -5.05 -7.74
C HIS A 77 16.08 -6.09 -7.42
N LEU A 78 16.15 -7.14 -8.25
CA LEU A 78 17.22 -8.12 -8.25
C LEU A 78 18.01 -7.97 -9.55
N ILE A 79 19.32 -7.76 -9.43
CA ILE A 79 20.19 -7.47 -10.57
C ILE A 79 21.15 -8.64 -10.78
N HIS A 80 21.16 -9.20 -11.98
CA HIS A 80 22.17 -10.14 -12.43
C HIS A 80 23.35 -9.39 -13.06
N ASN A 81 24.54 -9.82 -12.75
CA ASN A 81 25.76 -9.38 -13.44
C ASN A 81 25.90 -10.13 -14.78
N GLU A 82 26.79 -9.65 -15.66
CA GLU A 82 27.02 -10.27 -16.95
C GLU A 82 27.53 -11.74 -16.87
N ASP A 83 28.22 -12.07 -15.78
CA ASP A 83 28.71 -13.42 -15.49
C ASP A 83 27.67 -14.34 -14.86
N GLY A 84 26.42 -13.90 -14.75
CA GLY A 84 25.30 -14.63 -14.15
C GLY A 84 25.25 -14.58 -12.62
N THR A 85 26.23 -13.95 -11.96
CA THR A 85 26.16 -13.75 -10.51
C THR A 85 25.07 -12.72 -10.15
N ILE A 86 24.57 -12.79 -8.91
CA ILE A 86 23.52 -11.90 -8.41
C ILE A 86 24.16 -10.83 -7.53
N ARG A 87 23.82 -9.58 -7.81
CA ARG A 87 24.20 -8.45 -6.97
C ARG A 87 23.38 -8.47 -5.68
N THR A 88 24.05 -8.26 -4.53
CA THR A 88 23.34 -8.11 -3.25
C THR A 88 22.29 -7.01 -3.35
N VAL A 89 21.06 -7.33 -2.96
CA VAL A 89 19.89 -6.45 -3.05
C VAL A 89 20.07 -5.24 -2.13
N SER A 90 19.85 -4.06 -2.68
CA SER A 90 19.73 -2.83 -1.89
C SER A 90 18.32 -2.73 -1.35
N ILE A 91 18.14 -3.04 -0.07
CA ILE A 91 16.85 -3.00 0.61
C ILE A 91 16.33 -1.56 0.67
N THR A 92 15.11 -1.33 0.17
CA THR A 92 14.43 -0.03 0.23
C THR A 92 13.27 -0.05 1.24
N ARG A 93 12.84 1.13 1.67
CA ARG A 93 11.60 1.28 2.48
C ARG A 93 10.41 1.71 1.63
N ASP A 94 10.68 2.33 0.49
CA ASP A 94 9.64 2.86 -0.40
C ASP A 94 9.22 1.86 -1.47
N GLY A 95 9.94 0.73 -1.58
CA GLY A 95 9.71 -0.29 -2.58
C GLY A 95 10.16 0.13 -3.98
N LEU A 96 9.54 -0.45 -5.00
CA LEU A 96 9.87 -0.21 -6.40
C LEU A 96 9.29 1.12 -6.91
N PRO A 97 9.99 1.81 -7.82
CA PRO A 97 9.41 2.95 -8.52
C PRO A 97 8.18 2.52 -9.31
N GLN A 98 7.18 3.40 -9.38
CA GLN A 98 5.98 3.15 -10.16
C GLN A 98 6.30 3.06 -11.66
N LEU A 99 5.72 2.09 -12.32
CA LEU A 99 5.80 1.93 -13.77
C LEU A 99 4.91 2.91 -14.53
N LYS A 100 3.87 3.42 -13.88
CA LYS A 100 2.88 4.33 -14.45
C LYS A 100 2.21 5.13 -13.34
N TYR A 101 2.06 6.43 -13.57
CA TYR A 101 1.31 7.31 -12.67
C TYR A 101 -0.19 7.04 -12.72
N ILE A 102 -0.86 7.29 -11.62
CA ILE A 102 -2.30 7.13 -11.46
C ILE A 102 -3.00 8.34 -12.08
N ASN A 103 -3.93 8.07 -13.00
CA ASN A 103 -4.83 9.11 -13.52
C ASN A 103 -6.00 9.31 -12.54
N PRO A 104 -6.08 10.44 -11.83
CA PRO A 104 -7.14 10.67 -10.85
C PRO A 104 -8.51 10.91 -11.50
N TYR A 105 -8.55 11.27 -12.77
CA TYR A 105 -9.78 11.58 -13.53
C TYR A 105 -10.45 10.33 -14.15
N LYS A 106 -10.15 9.18 -13.60
CA LYS A 106 -10.79 7.89 -13.90
C LYS A 106 -11.15 7.22 -12.59
N ARG A 107 -12.08 6.26 -12.66
CA ARG A 107 -12.35 5.39 -11.53
C ARG A 107 -11.07 4.70 -11.06
N ASN A 108 -10.75 4.85 -9.79
CA ASN A 108 -9.67 4.18 -9.09
C ASN A 108 -10.26 3.39 -7.93
N GLU A 109 -10.02 2.09 -7.88
CA GLU A 109 -10.50 1.24 -6.79
C GLU A 109 -9.75 1.60 -5.50
N ALA A 110 -10.45 1.69 -4.37
CA ALA A 110 -9.88 2.17 -3.12
C ALA A 110 -8.83 1.22 -2.55
N GLU A 111 -8.97 -0.08 -2.79
CA GLU A 111 -8.00 -1.09 -2.38
C GLU A 111 -6.73 -1.11 -3.25
N THR A 112 -6.71 -0.40 -4.39
CA THR A 112 -5.52 -0.19 -5.20
C THR A 112 -4.70 0.94 -4.59
N MET A 113 -3.91 0.60 -3.58
CA MET A 113 -3.13 1.55 -2.79
C MET A 113 -1.66 1.13 -2.68
N ALA A 114 -0.77 2.10 -2.51
CA ALA A 114 0.64 1.84 -2.20
C ALA A 114 0.84 1.44 -0.73
N LYS A 115 0.00 1.98 0.16
CA LYS A 115 0.02 1.66 1.59
C LYS A 115 -1.35 1.89 2.21
N GLY A 116 -1.77 0.97 3.07
CA GLY A 116 -2.88 1.13 4.00
C GLY A 116 -2.36 1.10 5.44
N TRP A 117 -2.90 1.97 6.29
CA TRP A 117 -2.62 1.99 7.71
C TRP A 117 -3.91 1.85 8.49
N GLY A 118 -4.00 0.85 9.34
CA GLY A 118 -5.17 0.58 10.18
C GLY A 118 -6.37 -0.06 9.48
N ILE A 119 -6.46 0.06 8.17
CA ILE A 119 -7.59 -0.41 7.34
C ILE A 119 -7.46 -1.91 6.99
N ASN A 120 -8.58 -2.50 6.60
CA ASN A 120 -8.65 -3.82 5.96
C ASN A 120 -9.20 -3.72 4.54
N THR A 121 -9.12 -4.82 3.79
CA THR A 121 -9.82 -4.98 2.52
C THR A 121 -10.62 -6.27 2.52
N GLU A 122 -11.83 -6.22 2.03
CA GLU A 122 -12.72 -7.39 1.95
C GLU A 122 -13.50 -7.44 0.64
N ALA A 123 -14.11 -8.57 0.33
CA ALA A 123 -15.00 -8.68 -0.82
C ALA A 123 -16.28 -7.88 -0.58
N ARG A 124 -16.70 -7.09 -1.57
CA ARG A 124 -17.99 -6.40 -1.51
C ARG A 124 -19.12 -7.43 -1.49
N LYS A 125 -20.04 -7.30 -0.56
CA LYS A 125 -21.19 -8.20 -0.48
C LYS A 125 -22.04 -8.13 -1.76
N GLY A 126 -22.34 -9.30 -2.29
CA GLY A 126 -23.07 -9.43 -3.55
C GLY A 126 -22.23 -9.28 -4.82
N ASP A 127 -20.96 -8.94 -4.70
CA ASP A 127 -20.00 -8.86 -5.81
C ASP A 127 -18.61 -9.34 -5.35
N SER A 128 -18.42 -10.65 -5.38
CA SER A 128 -17.17 -11.27 -4.91
C SER A 128 -15.94 -10.95 -5.78
N GLY A 129 -16.13 -10.41 -6.97
CA GLY A 129 -15.05 -9.94 -7.85
C GLY A 129 -14.57 -8.53 -7.51
N ASN A 130 -15.34 -7.79 -6.73
CA ASN A 130 -15.01 -6.45 -6.27
C ASN A 130 -14.55 -6.45 -4.81
N ARG A 131 -13.53 -5.66 -4.50
CA ARG A 131 -13.05 -5.46 -3.14
C ARG A 131 -13.30 -4.03 -2.70
N ILE A 132 -13.35 -3.86 -1.39
CA ILE A 132 -13.56 -2.56 -0.75
C ILE A 132 -12.53 -2.36 0.36
N VAL A 133 -12.28 -1.12 0.72
CA VAL A 133 -11.59 -0.76 1.96
C VAL A 133 -12.62 -0.72 3.08
N SER A 134 -12.30 -1.36 4.20
CA SER A 134 -13.12 -1.44 5.41
C SER A 134 -12.29 -1.23 6.67
N SER A 135 -12.93 -1.24 7.82
CA SER A 135 -12.28 -1.08 9.14
C SER A 135 -11.55 0.25 9.30
N ALA A 136 -12.05 1.32 8.69
CA ALA A 136 -11.45 2.65 8.76
C ALA A 136 -11.83 3.35 10.07
N ASN A 137 -10.82 3.65 10.91
CA ASN A 137 -10.96 4.29 12.21
C ASN A 137 -10.29 5.67 12.23
N GLU A 138 -10.45 6.40 13.33
CA GLU A 138 -9.76 7.69 13.52
C GLU A 138 -8.23 7.56 13.37
N GLY A 139 -7.67 8.32 12.44
CA GLY A 139 -6.23 8.37 12.16
C GLY A 139 -5.71 7.31 11.19
N ASP A 140 -6.54 6.37 10.77
CA ASP A 140 -6.19 5.44 9.70
C ASP A 140 -6.09 6.16 8.35
N TYR A 141 -5.39 5.57 7.38
CA TYR A 141 -5.26 6.18 6.07
C TYR A 141 -5.01 5.18 4.92
N ILE A 142 -5.31 5.64 3.72
CA ILE A 142 -4.89 5.06 2.45
C ILE A 142 -3.87 6.00 1.82
N LYS A 143 -2.73 5.48 1.35
CA LYS A 143 -1.78 6.18 0.49
C LYS A 143 -1.91 5.67 -0.95
N VAL A 144 -2.15 6.57 -1.89
CA VAL A 144 -2.06 6.32 -3.33
C VAL A 144 -0.85 7.06 -3.85
N GLN A 145 0.16 6.32 -4.27
CA GLN A 145 1.44 6.89 -4.71
C GLN A 145 1.37 7.37 -6.16
N GLY A 146 1.97 8.51 -6.44
CA GLY A 146 2.20 9.03 -7.78
C GLY A 146 0.93 9.30 -8.58
N VAL A 147 0.04 10.11 -8.04
CA VAL A 147 -1.17 10.60 -8.71
C VAL A 147 -0.81 11.79 -9.60
N ASP A 148 -1.10 11.69 -10.90
CA ASP A 148 -0.77 12.70 -11.90
C ASP A 148 -1.91 13.69 -12.10
N PHE A 149 -1.84 14.82 -11.40
CA PHE A 149 -2.76 15.94 -11.57
C PHE A 149 -2.34 16.81 -12.75
N THR A 150 -2.96 16.59 -13.89
CA THR A 150 -2.68 17.35 -15.13
C THR A 150 -3.34 18.73 -15.16
N LYS A 151 -4.20 19.04 -14.18
CA LYS A 151 -4.91 20.30 -14.04
C LYS A 151 -4.92 20.75 -12.60
N GLU A 152 -4.67 22.03 -12.38
CA GLU A 152 -4.75 22.71 -11.09
C GLU A 152 -6.12 23.42 -10.89
N GLY A 153 -6.36 23.91 -9.69
CA GLY A 153 -7.54 24.65 -9.34
C GLY A 153 -8.65 23.82 -8.70
N LEU A 154 -9.87 24.31 -8.80
CA LEU A 154 -11.02 23.64 -8.20
C LEU A 154 -11.42 22.42 -9.02
N SER A 155 -11.54 21.31 -8.34
CA SER A 155 -12.03 20.03 -8.83
C SER A 155 -13.03 19.45 -7.85
N LYS A 156 -13.74 18.40 -8.25
CA LYS A 156 -14.57 17.61 -7.33
C LYS A 156 -13.97 16.22 -7.17
N LEU A 157 -13.87 15.77 -5.93
CA LEU A 157 -13.64 14.36 -5.64
C LEU A 157 -15.00 13.68 -5.44
N LYS A 158 -15.19 12.58 -6.13
CA LYS A 158 -16.32 11.66 -5.99
C LYS A 158 -15.82 10.34 -5.40
N ALA A 159 -16.54 9.80 -4.43
CA ALA A 159 -16.28 8.47 -3.87
C ALA A 159 -17.57 7.69 -3.69
N LEU A 160 -17.52 6.38 -3.93
CA LEU A 160 -18.61 5.46 -3.59
C LEU A 160 -18.32 4.86 -2.22
N ILE A 161 -19.19 5.15 -1.26
CA ILE A 161 -19.01 4.75 0.13
C ILE A 161 -20.25 4.05 0.69
N SER A 162 -20.07 3.30 1.76
CA SER A 162 -21.16 2.92 2.68
C SER A 162 -20.76 3.25 4.12
N CYS A 163 -21.75 3.58 4.95
CA CYS A 163 -21.58 3.93 6.35
C CYS A 163 -22.73 3.36 7.16
N GLY A 164 -22.46 2.23 7.82
CA GLY A 164 -23.39 1.61 8.77
C GLY A 164 -23.28 2.17 10.19
N ALA A 165 -22.25 2.97 10.45
CA ALA A 165 -22.05 3.63 11.75
C ALA A 165 -23.09 4.74 11.97
N PRO A 166 -23.55 4.96 13.22
CA PRO A 166 -24.63 5.93 13.51
C PRO A 166 -24.20 7.39 13.36
N GLU A 167 -22.91 7.71 13.51
CA GLU A 167 -22.41 9.09 13.53
C GLU A 167 -21.67 9.50 12.26
N GLY A 168 -21.15 8.53 11.47
CA GLY A 168 -20.30 8.83 10.31
C GLY A 168 -18.96 9.45 10.70
N GLY A 169 -18.44 10.35 9.85
CA GLY A 169 -17.14 10.98 10.05
C GLY A 169 -16.72 11.81 8.85
N ASN A 170 -15.42 12.02 8.70
CA ASN A 170 -14.82 12.75 7.58
C ASN A 170 -13.67 11.94 6.98
N ILE A 171 -13.40 12.15 5.70
CA ILE A 171 -12.18 11.71 5.04
C ILE A 171 -11.45 12.95 4.54
N GLU A 172 -10.31 13.25 5.14
CA GLU A 172 -9.44 14.33 4.70
C GLU A 172 -8.61 13.90 3.51
N ILE A 173 -8.58 14.71 2.47
CA ILE A 173 -7.81 14.49 1.25
C ILE A 173 -6.56 15.35 1.34
N ARG A 174 -5.40 14.68 1.44
CA ARG A 174 -4.11 15.34 1.69
C ARG A 174 -3.08 14.94 0.66
N LEU A 175 -2.08 15.80 0.46
CA LEU A 175 -0.96 15.56 -0.45
C LEU A 175 0.31 15.28 0.35
N GLU A 176 1.16 14.39 -0.17
CA GLU A 176 2.51 14.03 0.25
C GLU A 176 2.62 13.24 1.57
N SER A 177 1.74 13.50 2.54
CA SER A 177 1.72 12.73 3.79
C SER A 177 0.35 12.80 4.46
N GLU A 178 0.12 11.94 5.46
CA GLU A 178 -1.09 11.95 6.28
C GLU A 178 -1.29 13.27 7.07
N ASN A 179 -0.23 14.05 7.22
CA ASN A 179 -0.24 15.39 7.83
C ASN A 179 0.07 16.49 6.80
N GLY A 180 0.12 16.14 5.52
CA GLY A 180 0.44 17.07 4.44
C GLY A 180 -0.68 18.03 4.11
N LEU A 181 -0.54 18.76 2.99
CA LEU A 181 -1.48 19.79 2.58
C LEU A 181 -2.91 19.21 2.44
N LEU A 182 -3.84 19.74 3.21
CA LEU A 182 -5.27 19.42 3.09
C LEU A 182 -5.83 20.14 1.86
N ILE A 183 -6.33 19.35 0.90
CA ILE A 183 -6.93 19.88 -0.34
C ILE A 183 -8.45 19.73 -0.39
N GLY A 184 -9.05 18.96 0.50
CA GLY A 184 -10.50 18.77 0.59
C GLY A 184 -10.89 17.84 1.74
N THR A 185 -12.20 17.79 2.03
CA THR A 185 -12.75 16.90 3.06
C THR A 185 -14.08 16.34 2.59
N LEU A 186 -14.17 15.01 2.49
CA LEU A 186 -15.43 14.30 2.27
C LEU A 186 -16.16 14.13 3.60
N ASN A 187 -17.38 14.64 3.69
CA ASN A 187 -18.25 14.42 4.83
C ASN A 187 -19.00 13.10 4.65
N VAL A 188 -18.74 12.14 5.52
CA VAL A 188 -19.36 10.81 5.55
C VAL A 188 -20.54 10.86 6.51
N VAL A 189 -21.74 10.71 5.97
CA VAL A 189 -22.97 10.57 6.74
C VAL A 189 -23.49 9.14 6.68
N PRO A 190 -24.22 8.66 7.69
CA PRO A 190 -24.81 7.32 7.66
C PRO A 190 -25.59 7.05 6.39
N THR A 191 -25.36 5.91 5.77
CA THR A 191 -26.10 5.48 4.56
C THR A 191 -27.26 4.55 4.86
N GLY A 192 -27.37 4.11 6.11
CA GLY A 192 -28.40 3.20 6.62
C GLY A 192 -27.82 1.87 7.12
N ASP A 193 -26.99 1.25 6.32
CA ASP A 193 -26.25 0.04 6.66
C ASP A 193 -24.95 -0.09 5.83
N TRP A 194 -24.18 -1.14 6.07
CA TRP A 194 -22.90 -1.40 5.39
C TRP A 194 -23.05 -1.86 3.94
N ASP A 195 -24.25 -2.23 3.50
CA ASP A 195 -24.57 -2.64 2.13
C ASP A 195 -25.25 -1.51 1.34
N SER A 196 -25.60 -0.40 1.99
CA SER A 196 -26.23 0.78 1.39
C SER A 196 -25.20 1.75 0.84
N TRP A 197 -24.84 1.57 -0.42
CA TRP A 197 -23.79 2.35 -1.09
C TRP A 197 -24.33 3.68 -1.64
N LYS A 198 -23.61 4.76 -1.39
CA LYS A 198 -23.91 6.10 -1.89
C LYS A 198 -22.67 6.78 -2.48
N THR A 199 -22.86 7.48 -3.57
CA THR A 199 -21.83 8.39 -4.08
C THR A 199 -21.90 9.70 -3.31
N ILE A 200 -20.76 10.09 -2.74
CA ILE A 200 -20.59 11.39 -2.10
C ILE A 200 -19.54 12.21 -2.84
N THR A 201 -19.62 13.53 -2.75
CA THR A 201 -18.70 14.43 -3.43
C THR A 201 -18.25 15.56 -2.51
N THR A 202 -17.05 16.06 -2.77
CA THR A 202 -16.55 17.29 -2.14
C THR A 202 -15.74 18.10 -3.14
N ASP A 203 -15.69 19.41 -2.94
CA ASP A 203 -14.79 20.28 -3.67
C ASP A 203 -13.37 20.09 -3.12
N VAL A 204 -12.40 20.07 -4.01
CA VAL A 204 -10.97 19.97 -3.70
C VAL A 204 -10.19 21.04 -4.44
N ALA A 205 -9.17 21.59 -3.80
CA ALA A 205 -8.30 22.61 -4.37
C ALA A 205 -6.93 22.00 -4.71
N ILE A 206 -6.69 21.71 -5.98
CA ILE A 206 -5.39 21.23 -6.46
C ILE A 206 -4.44 22.43 -6.57
N PRO A 207 -3.34 22.50 -5.78
CA PRO A 207 -2.52 23.71 -5.70
C PRO A 207 -1.76 24.01 -6.99
N ASN A 208 -1.31 22.98 -7.68
CA ASN A 208 -0.58 23.06 -8.95
C ASN A 208 -0.65 21.71 -9.69
N THR A 209 -0.35 21.72 -10.96
CA THR A 209 -0.18 20.49 -11.73
C THR A 209 1.09 19.74 -11.30
N GLY A 210 1.06 18.43 -11.38
CA GLY A 210 2.22 17.60 -11.03
C GLY A 210 1.82 16.22 -10.51
N ILE A 211 2.84 15.52 -10.08
CA ILE A 211 2.69 14.18 -9.52
C ILE A 211 2.81 14.29 -8.01
N PHE A 212 1.81 13.81 -7.30
CA PHE A 212 1.74 13.86 -5.85
C PHE A 212 1.37 12.50 -5.28
N ASP A 213 1.81 12.21 -4.08
CA ASP A 213 1.25 11.15 -3.26
C ASP A 213 -0.05 11.64 -2.64
N LEU A 214 -1.14 10.91 -2.83
CA LEU A 214 -2.47 11.25 -2.33
C LEU A 214 -2.79 10.41 -1.10
N TYR A 215 -3.29 11.07 -0.07
CA TYR A 215 -3.71 10.43 1.17
C TYR A 215 -5.19 10.67 1.45
N PHE A 216 -5.89 9.60 1.77
CA PHE A 216 -7.23 9.65 2.34
C PHE A 216 -7.09 9.33 3.82
N VAL A 217 -7.22 10.33 4.67
CA VAL A 217 -7.03 10.22 6.13
C VAL A 217 -8.39 10.21 6.81
N PHE A 218 -8.68 9.14 7.53
CA PHE A 218 -9.96 8.93 8.18
C PHE A 218 -10.05 9.70 9.50
N LYS A 219 -11.11 10.48 9.66
CA LYS A 219 -11.41 11.33 10.81
C LYS A 219 -12.84 11.06 11.28
N GLY A 220 -12.98 10.31 12.36
CA GLY A 220 -14.30 9.93 12.83
C GLY A 220 -14.27 9.18 14.15
N ASN A 221 -15.07 8.16 14.27
CA ASN A 221 -15.10 7.33 15.45
C ASN A 221 -13.88 6.41 15.56
N LYS A 222 -13.62 5.91 16.77
CA LYS A 222 -12.57 4.89 17.01
C LYS A 222 -12.91 3.51 16.45
N GLU A 223 -14.14 3.32 16.00
CA GLU A 223 -14.61 2.10 15.36
C GLU A 223 -14.84 2.34 13.88
N ASP A 224 -14.91 1.26 13.10
CA ASP A 224 -15.19 1.32 11.68
C ASP A 224 -16.40 2.22 11.37
N PHE A 225 -16.21 3.27 10.57
CA PHE A 225 -17.28 4.22 10.27
C PHE A 225 -17.54 4.37 8.78
N VAL A 226 -16.68 3.86 7.91
CA VAL A 226 -16.87 3.97 6.46
C VAL A 226 -16.18 2.84 5.70
N HIS A 227 -16.89 2.32 4.70
CA HIS A 227 -16.32 1.50 3.64
C HIS A 227 -16.20 2.34 2.36
N ILE A 228 -15.14 2.12 1.58
CA ILE A 228 -14.90 2.80 0.31
C ILE A 228 -14.69 1.76 -0.80
N ASP A 229 -15.43 1.91 -1.88
CA ASP A 229 -15.30 1.09 -3.09
C ASP A 229 -14.32 1.73 -4.09
N TYR A 230 -14.62 2.95 -4.55
CA TYR A 230 -13.75 3.65 -5.49
C TYR A 230 -13.79 5.18 -5.27
N TRP A 231 -12.85 5.85 -5.91
CA TRP A 231 -12.77 7.30 -5.97
C TRP A 231 -12.41 7.80 -7.38
N GLU A 232 -12.76 9.04 -7.67
CA GLU A 232 -12.51 9.70 -8.95
C GLU A 232 -12.57 11.22 -8.79
N PHE A 233 -11.65 11.94 -9.42
CA PHE A 233 -11.71 13.40 -9.53
C PHE A 233 -12.46 13.79 -10.81
N THR A 234 -13.17 14.90 -10.75
CA THR A 234 -13.86 15.51 -11.90
C THR A 234 -13.64 17.02 -11.89
N HIS A 235 -13.68 17.64 -13.06
CA HIS A 235 -13.59 19.09 -13.24
C HIS A 235 -14.96 19.71 -13.39
#